data_0da148b93315a170e4666cf6b50c2df3
#
_entry.id   0da148b93315a170e4666cf6b50c2df3
#
_cell.length_a   1.000
_cell.length_b   1.000
_cell.length_c   1.000
_cell.angle_alpha   90.00
_cell.angle_beta   90.00
_cell.angle_gamma   90.00
#
_symmetry.space_group_name_H-M   'P 1'
#
loop_
_entity.id
_entity.type
_entity.pdbx_description
1 polymer ?
#
loop_
_entity_poly.entity_id
_entity_poly.type
_entity_poly.pdbx_seq_one_letter_code
_entity_poly.pdbx_strand_id
1 'polypeptide(L)'
;TMDFAFTAQQETLRREVRQFIAENLTDEIVEEMDIHGGADRPRGRGSDVSALFGKIRERGWLGIAYPKEYGGQGGDRVSQYIVEEEFHRAGIAITLGGSGAPAILAAGTEEQKQHYIPRLISGEITFCLGFTEPHAGADLASLRCSAVRDGEDFVINGQKMYTTAAHSATHIYLMARTDRDAKKHDGISIFIFPMDVPGITVRPLWTIQNNPTAPLGTTYGAARTNETFFDNVRVHESCLLGEENKGWRVGAMGLNLDRVGAWRYLISVSRDEDIVNWVKNNQFGDYSPAKNPAIRDKIAELWVEAQVCRLMTMRSMSIVERGDEFTYEGSAEKVWAPEHGVRITEAITQMLGPYATLLNGSPRAIDNGIFAHNVMGSFQSGINHGSVQVMRDQVARRGLGMPSSRKTTKEGAR
;
A
#
# COMPACT_ATOMS: atom_id res chain seq x y z
N THR A 1 -21.94 11.53 18.65
CA THR A 1 -22.09 10.08 18.46
C THR A 1 -21.50 9.74 17.10
N MET A 2 -20.51 8.87 17.05
CA MET A 2 -20.03 8.34 15.77
C MET A 2 -21.09 7.38 15.23
N ASP A 3 -21.58 7.63 14.01
CA ASP A 3 -22.44 6.72 13.27
C ASP A 3 -21.62 6.08 12.16
N PHE A 4 -21.52 4.77 12.17
CA PHE A 4 -20.81 3.99 11.14
C PHE A 4 -21.76 3.40 10.09
N ALA A 5 -23.04 3.75 10.13
CA ALA A 5 -23.99 3.34 9.11
C ALA A 5 -23.74 4.11 7.81
N PHE A 6 -23.84 3.43 6.70
CA PHE A 6 -23.78 4.06 5.38
C PHE A 6 -25.11 4.72 5.05
N THR A 7 -25.06 5.83 4.30
CA THR A 7 -26.26 6.47 3.78
C THR A 7 -26.96 5.57 2.73
N ALA A 8 -28.22 5.84 2.44
CA ALA A 8 -28.94 5.10 1.41
C ALA A 8 -28.25 5.16 0.01
N GLN A 9 -27.59 6.29 -0.30
CA GLN A 9 -26.82 6.46 -1.54
C GLN A 9 -25.56 5.59 -1.54
N GLN A 10 -24.83 5.56 -0.41
CA GLN A 10 -23.64 4.74 -0.25
C GLN A 10 -23.97 3.24 -0.28
N GLU A 11 -25.09 2.82 0.32
CA GLU A 11 -25.57 1.42 0.22
C GLU A 11 -26.01 1.07 -1.21
N THR A 12 -26.51 2.02 -1.98
CA THR A 12 -26.80 1.80 -3.39
C THR A 12 -25.53 1.61 -4.19
N LEU A 13 -24.53 2.48 -4.02
CA LEU A 13 -23.20 2.34 -4.63
C LEU A 13 -22.59 0.98 -4.31
N ARG A 14 -22.66 0.55 -3.05
CA ARG A 14 -22.16 -0.75 -2.62
C ARG A 14 -22.80 -1.91 -3.38
N ARG A 15 -24.14 -1.88 -3.56
CA ARG A 15 -24.85 -2.90 -4.35
C ARG A 15 -24.45 -2.87 -5.81
N GLU A 16 -24.29 -1.70 -6.39
CA GLU A 16 -23.85 -1.53 -7.78
C GLU A 16 -22.44 -2.12 -8.00
N VAL A 17 -21.50 -1.85 -7.09
CA VAL A 17 -20.14 -2.40 -7.17
C VAL A 17 -20.17 -3.92 -7.05
N ARG A 18 -20.92 -4.47 -6.10
CA ARG A 18 -21.07 -5.93 -5.95
C ARG A 18 -21.68 -6.59 -7.18
N GLN A 19 -22.70 -5.98 -7.73
CA GLN A 19 -23.32 -6.48 -8.97
C GLN A 19 -22.33 -6.44 -10.13
N PHE A 20 -21.61 -5.34 -10.29
CA PHE A 20 -20.58 -5.23 -11.33
C PHE A 20 -19.51 -6.31 -11.19
N ILE A 21 -19.01 -6.55 -9.97
CA ILE A 21 -18.02 -7.61 -9.71
C ILE A 21 -18.59 -8.97 -10.09
N ALA A 22 -19.82 -9.30 -9.67
CA ALA A 22 -20.47 -10.57 -10.00
C ALA A 22 -20.66 -10.78 -11.51
N GLU A 23 -20.88 -9.70 -12.28
CA GLU A 23 -21.09 -9.76 -13.72
C GLU A 23 -19.78 -9.78 -14.52
N ASN A 24 -18.68 -9.27 -13.99
CA ASN A 24 -17.46 -9.00 -14.77
C ASN A 24 -16.20 -9.72 -14.26
N LEU A 25 -16.19 -10.25 -13.03
CA LEU A 25 -15.08 -11.05 -12.53
C LEU A 25 -15.30 -12.52 -12.92
N THR A 26 -14.66 -12.95 -14.01
CA THR A 26 -14.74 -14.33 -14.51
C THR A 26 -13.59 -15.17 -14.00
N ASP A 27 -13.70 -16.51 -14.14
CA ASP A 27 -12.64 -17.42 -13.74
C ASP A 27 -11.34 -17.18 -14.52
N GLU A 28 -11.44 -16.78 -15.80
CA GLU A 28 -10.29 -16.46 -16.63
C GLU A 28 -9.55 -15.21 -16.11
N ILE A 29 -10.29 -14.20 -15.64
CA ILE A 29 -9.69 -13.00 -15.02
C ILE A 29 -9.00 -13.36 -13.72
N VAL A 30 -9.59 -14.22 -12.90
CA VAL A 30 -8.99 -14.70 -11.64
C VAL A 30 -7.70 -15.48 -11.95
N GLU A 31 -7.73 -16.39 -12.92
CA GLU A 31 -6.54 -17.12 -13.37
C GLU A 31 -5.44 -16.20 -13.88
N GLU A 32 -5.80 -15.20 -14.71
CA GLU A 32 -4.85 -14.20 -15.20
C GLU A 32 -4.24 -13.38 -14.07
N MET A 33 -5.03 -13.00 -13.04
CA MET A 33 -4.51 -12.31 -11.85
C MET A 33 -3.53 -13.18 -11.06
N ASP A 34 -3.80 -14.47 -10.92
CA ASP A 34 -2.93 -15.42 -10.22
C ASP A 34 -1.60 -15.61 -10.95
N ILE A 35 -1.63 -15.69 -12.27
CA ILE A 35 -0.42 -15.81 -13.10
C ILE A 35 0.45 -14.55 -12.99
N HIS A 36 -0.16 -13.37 -13.09
CA HIS A 36 0.56 -12.12 -13.31
C HIS A 36 0.77 -11.26 -12.07
N GLY A 37 0.18 -11.57 -10.95
CA GLY A 37 0.41 -10.64 -9.88
C GLY A 37 -0.26 -10.91 -8.55
N GLY A 38 -1.07 -11.93 -8.44
CA GLY A 38 -1.88 -12.20 -7.27
C GLY A 38 -2.83 -11.06 -6.92
N ALA A 39 -3.66 -11.31 -5.94
CA ALA A 39 -4.65 -10.36 -5.43
C ALA A 39 -4.05 -8.99 -5.03
N ASP A 40 -2.76 -8.93 -4.79
CA ASP A 40 -2.10 -7.74 -4.26
C ASP A 40 -1.98 -6.58 -5.25
N ARG A 41 -1.86 -6.83 -6.56
CA ARG A 41 -1.82 -5.79 -7.61
C ARG A 41 -1.98 -6.39 -9.00
N PRO A 42 -3.20 -6.61 -9.47
CA PRO A 42 -3.40 -6.85 -10.89
C PRO A 42 -3.00 -5.59 -11.66
N ARG A 43 -1.80 -5.58 -12.22
CA ARG A 43 -1.29 -4.42 -12.96
C ARG A 43 -1.59 -4.52 -14.44
N GLY A 44 -2.77 -5.02 -14.80
CA GLY A 44 -3.24 -4.99 -16.18
C GLY A 44 -2.23 -5.53 -17.20
N ARG A 45 -1.50 -6.61 -16.85
CA ARG A 45 -0.53 -7.21 -17.75
C ARG A 45 -1.16 -8.17 -18.74
N GLY A 46 -2.32 -8.71 -18.40
CA GLY A 46 -3.12 -9.52 -19.28
C GLY A 46 -4.23 -8.71 -19.95
N SER A 47 -4.81 -9.27 -21.00
CA SER A 47 -5.86 -8.62 -21.79
C SER A 47 -7.17 -8.49 -21.01
N ASP A 48 -7.52 -9.52 -20.23
CA ASP A 48 -8.81 -9.61 -19.57
C ASP A 48 -8.85 -8.75 -18.30
N VAL A 49 -7.79 -8.75 -17.52
CA VAL A 49 -7.60 -7.83 -16.39
C VAL A 49 -7.57 -6.39 -16.87
N SER A 50 -6.89 -6.10 -17.99
CA SER A 50 -6.87 -4.75 -18.58
C SER A 50 -8.25 -4.30 -19.03
N ALA A 51 -9.05 -5.18 -19.62
CA ALA A 51 -10.42 -4.91 -20.02
C ALA A 51 -11.32 -4.66 -18.80
N LEU A 52 -11.18 -5.45 -17.73
CA LEU A 52 -11.89 -5.23 -16.46
C LEU A 52 -11.58 -3.83 -15.89
N PHE A 53 -10.29 -3.46 -15.82
CA PHE A 53 -9.91 -2.12 -15.37
C PHE A 53 -10.42 -1.00 -16.30
N GLY A 54 -10.55 -1.26 -17.60
CA GLY A 54 -11.24 -0.37 -18.54
C GLY A 54 -12.66 -0.07 -18.11
N LYS A 55 -13.45 -1.11 -17.85
CA LYS A 55 -14.84 -0.99 -17.39
C LYS A 55 -14.95 -0.29 -16.03
N ILE A 56 -14.02 -0.53 -15.10
CA ILE A 56 -13.95 0.15 -13.78
C ILE A 56 -13.71 1.65 -13.98
N ARG A 57 -12.80 2.02 -14.89
CA ARG A 57 -12.53 3.42 -15.25
C ARG A 57 -13.74 4.12 -15.86
N GLU A 58 -14.46 3.46 -16.77
CA GLU A 58 -15.67 3.99 -17.38
C GLU A 58 -16.78 4.33 -16.36
N ARG A 59 -16.82 3.61 -15.24
CA ARG A 59 -17.68 3.92 -14.09
C ARG A 59 -17.19 5.12 -13.27
N GLY A 60 -15.96 5.60 -13.51
CA GLY A 60 -15.33 6.68 -12.75
C GLY A 60 -14.96 6.32 -11.30
N TRP A 61 -15.05 5.04 -10.92
CA TRP A 61 -14.86 4.59 -9.55
C TRP A 61 -13.43 4.77 -9.01
N LEU A 62 -12.45 4.92 -9.90
CA LEU A 62 -11.08 5.23 -9.49
C LEU A 62 -10.90 6.68 -9.04
N GLY A 63 -11.84 7.56 -9.36
CA GLY A 63 -11.72 9.00 -9.11
C GLY A 63 -12.84 9.59 -8.26
N ILE A 64 -13.58 8.79 -7.46
CA ILE A 64 -14.76 9.29 -6.72
C ILE A 64 -14.40 10.47 -5.82
N ALA A 65 -13.38 10.34 -4.98
CA ALA A 65 -13.00 11.37 -4.01
C ALA A 65 -12.08 12.46 -4.58
N TYR A 66 -11.79 12.44 -5.88
CA TYR A 66 -10.96 13.46 -6.53
C TYR A 66 -11.81 14.62 -7.04
N PRO A 67 -11.25 15.86 -7.08
CA PRO A 67 -11.96 17.03 -7.60
C PRO A 67 -12.38 16.87 -9.06
N LYS A 68 -13.54 17.42 -9.41
CA LYS A 68 -14.09 17.36 -10.78
C LYS A 68 -13.22 18.05 -11.80
N GLU A 69 -12.58 19.15 -11.41
CA GLU A 69 -11.63 19.92 -12.24
C GLU A 69 -10.42 19.12 -12.71
N TYR A 70 -10.11 18.00 -12.03
CA TYR A 70 -9.03 17.07 -12.39
C TYR A 70 -9.55 15.72 -12.88
N GLY A 71 -10.81 15.65 -13.31
CA GLY A 71 -11.39 14.43 -13.88
C GLY A 71 -11.94 13.43 -12.85
N GLY A 72 -12.02 13.82 -11.58
CA GLY A 72 -12.69 13.06 -10.54
C GLY A 72 -14.21 13.31 -10.49
N GLN A 73 -14.89 12.68 -9.55
CA GLN A 73 -16.33 12.86 -9.36
C GLN A 73 -16.68 13.92 -8.30
N GLY A 74 -15.73 14.38 -7.49
CA GLY A 74 -15.97 15.31 -6.39
C GLY A 74 -16.87 14.74 -5.30
N GLY A 75 -16.84 13.40 -5.14
CA GLY A 75 -17.60 12.68 -4.13
C GLY A 75 -16.83 12.58 -2.81
N ASP A 76 -17.47 11.94 -1.83
CA ASP A 76 -16.90 11.76 -0.49
C ASP A 76 -15.91 10.57 -0.44
N ARG A 77 -15.03 10.59 0.57
CA ARG A 77 -14.03 9.54 0.78
C ARG A 77 -14.63 8.21 1.25
N VAL A 78 -15.80 8.25 1.90
CA VAL A 78 -16.49 7.04 2.33
C VAL A 78 -17.01 6.28 1.10
N SER A 79 -17.52 6.98 0.10
CA SER A 79 -17.91 6.37 -1.19
C SER A 79 -16.71 5.74 -1.91
N GLN A 80 -15.55 6.41 -1.94
CA GLN A 80 -14.31 5.83 -2.46
C GLN A 80 -13.91 4.57 -1.69
N TYR A 81 -13.96 4.63 -0.36
CA TYR A 81 -13.67 3.50 0.52
C TYR A 81 -14.58 2.29 0.25
N ILE A 82 -15.89 2.50 0.04
CA ILE A 82 -16.84 1.43 -0.26
C ILE A 82 -16.42 0.69 -1.53
N VAL A 83 -16.05 1.42 -2.57
CA VAL A 83 -15.57 0.83 -3.82
C VAL A 83 -14.30 0.03 -3.59
N GLU A 84 -13.33 0.59 -2.89
CA GLU A 84 -12.09 -0.10 -2.54
C GLU A 84 -12.35 -1.36 -1.71
N GLU A 85 -13.23 -1.29 -0.71
CA GLU A 85 -13.59 -2.42 0.15
C GLU A 85 -14.17 -3.58 -0.67
N GLU A 86 -15.12 -3.32 -1.54
CA GLU A 86 -15.79 -4.38 -2.30
C GLU A 86 -14.85 -5.02 -3.35
N PHE A 87 -14.04 -4.22 -4.05
CA PHE A 87 -13.06 -4.75 -5.00
C PHE A 87 -11.94 -5.53 -4.31
N HIS A 88 -11.43 -5.05 -3.18
CA HIS A 88 -10.43 -5.79 -2.41
C HIS A 88 -10.95 -7.11 -1.88
N ARG A 89 -12.23 -7.18 -1.45
CA ARG A 89 -12.88 -8.43 -1.08
C ARG A 89 -12.94 -9.44 -2.22
N ALA A 90 -13.04 -8.95 -3.44
CA ALA A 90 -13.00 -9.78 -4.65
C ALA A 90 -11.57 -10.08 -5.15
N GLY A 91 -10.55 -9.75 -4.37
CA GLY A 91 -9.15 -9.95 -4.76
C GLY A 91 -8.58 -8.90 -5.71
N ILE A 92 -9.35 -7.85 -6.05
CA ILE A 92 -8.95 -6.82 -7.00
C ILE A 92 -8.45 -5.59 -6.23
N ALA A 93 -7.13 -5.36 -6.23
CA ALA A 93 -6.55 -4.18 -5.59
C ALA A 93 -6.76 -2.92 -6.46
N ILE A 94 -7.60 -2.02 -5.98
CA ILE A 94 -7.80 -0.69 -6.57
C ILE A 94 -7.10 0.33 -5.68
N THR A 95 -6.07 0.98 -6.21
CA THR A 95 -5.40 2.10 -5.55
C THR A 95 -5.00 3.14 -6.58
N LEU A 96 -5.20 4.40 -6.27
CA LEU A 96 -4.80 5.52 -7.10
C LEU A 96 -3.49 6.13 -6.60
N GLY A 97 -2.39 5.84 -7.30
CA GLY A 97 -1.12 6.54 -7.14
C GLY A 97 -0.48 6.54 -5.75
N GLY A 98 -1.00 5.75 -4.80
CA GLY A 98 -0.47 5.67 -3.44
C GLY A 98 -0.30 7.06 -2.80
N SER A 99 0.82 7.30 -2.14
CA SER A 99 1.13 8.57 -1.48
C SER A 99 1.31 9.76 -2.44
N GLY A 100 1.49 9.50 -3.75
CA GLY A 100 1.78 10.54 -4.74
C GLY A 100 0.58 11.42 -5.05
N ALA A 101 -0.58 10.84 -5.30
CA ALA A 101 -1.76 11.60 -5.69
C ALA A 101 -2.24 12.61 -4.61
N PRO A 102 -2.37 12.24 -3.32
CA PRO A 102 -2.68 13.20 -2.27
C PRO A 102 -1.62 14.29 -2.12
N ALA A 103 -0.35 13.96 -2.31
CA ALA A 103 0.73 14.94 -2.23
C ALA A 103 0.69 15.96 -3.39
N ILE A 104 0.37 15.51 -4.61
CA ILE A 104 0.18 16.39 -5.77
C ILE A 104 -0.99 17.35 -5.54
N LEU A 105 -2.14 16.84 -5.05
CA LEU A 105 -3.29 17.69 -4.76
C LEU A 105 -3.00 18.76 -3.72
N ALA A 106 -2.17 18.43 -2.73
CA ALA A 106 -1.89 19.33 -1.61
C ALA A 106 -0.72 20.31 -1.87
N ALA A 107 0.28 19.94 -2.65
CA ALA A 107 1.52 20.70 -2.82
C ALA A 107 1.91 20.94 -4.27
N GLY A 108 1.24 20.34 -5.25
CA GLY A 108 1.53 20.55 -6.66
C GLY A 108 1.07 21.90 -7.17
N THR A 109 1.74 22.40 -8.20
CA THR A 109 1.26 23.54 -8.96
C THR A 109 -0.02 23.16 -9.71
N GLU A 110 -0.75 24.16 -10.21
CA GLU A 110 -1.98 23.89 -10.96
C GLU A 110 -1.70 23.06 -12.23
N GLU A 111 -0.58 23.35 -12.91
CA GLU A 111 -0.12 22.60 -14.08
C GLU A 111 0.18 21.14 -13.72
N GLN A 112 0.84 20.91 -12.57
CA GLN A 112 1.11 19.55 -12.08
C GLN A 112 -0.18 18.79 -11.76
N LYS A 113 -1.15 19.42 -11.11
CA LYS A 113 -2.46 18.80 -10.80
C LYS A 113 -3.20 18.43 -12.07
N GLN A 114 -3.29 19.35 -13.03
CA GLN A 114 -3.94 19.14 -14.33
C GLN A 114 -3.22 18.08 -15.17
N HIS A 115 -1.90 17.97 -15.02
CA HIS A 115 -1.14 16.95 -15.74
C HIS A 115 -1.26 15.56 -15.12
N TYR A 116 -1.05 15.44 -13.82
CA TYR A 116 -0.91 14.13 -13.16
C TYR A 116 -2.24 13.50 -12.74
N ILE A 117 -3.17 14.26 -12.16
CA ILE A 117 -4.35 13.66 -11.53
C ILE A 117 -5.26 12.95 -12.55
N PRO A 118 -5.62 13.56 -13.71
CA PRO A 118 -6.44 12.86 -14.71
C PRO A 118 -5.76 11.59 -15.23
N ARG A 119 -4.44 11.62 -15.43
CA ARG A 119 -3.66 10.48 -15.92
C ARG A 119 -3.48 9.37 -14.89
N LEU A 120 -3.47 9.71 -13.61
CA LEU A 120 -3.54 8.73 -12.53
C LEU A 120 -4.91 8.04 -12.49
N ILE A 121 -6.00 8.81 -12.60
CA ILE A 121 -7.36 8.29 -12.63
C ILE A 121 -7.57 7.38 -13.85
N SER A 122 -7.04 7.74 -15.01
CA SER A 122 -7.10 6.91 -16.23
C SER A 122 -6.16 5.69 -16.18
N GLY A 123 -5.19 5.67 -15.25
CA GLY A 123 -4.16 4.62 -15.17
C GLY A 123 -3.06 4.75 -16.22
N GLU A 124 -3.01 5.86 -16.97
CA GLU A 124 -1.91 6.20 -17.90
C GLU A 124 -0.60 6.41 -17.14
N ILE A 125 -0.68 7.06 -15.98
CA ILE A 125 0.45 7.22 -15.06
C ILE A 125 0.31 6.28 -13.87
N THR A 126 1.42 5.61 -13.56
CA THR A 126 1.58 4.79 -12.35
C THR A 126 2.86 5.19 -11.65
N PHE A 127 2.84 5.21 -10.31
CA PHE A 127 4.01 5.59 -9.50
C PHE A 127 4.70 4.40 -8.86
N CYS A 128 6.04 4.42 -8.87
CA CYS A 128 6.84 3.76 -7.85
C CYS A 128 7.39 4.79 -6.86
N LEU A 129 7.68 4.36 -5.62
CA LEU A 129 8.16 5.23 -4.54
C LEU A 129 9.67 5.05 -4.36
N GLY A 130 10.44 6.12 -4.62
CA GLY A 130 11.88 6.18 -4.41
C GLY A 130 12.23 6.84 -3.08
N PHE A 131 12.03 6.14 -1.94
CA PHE A 131 12.23 6.70 -0.61
C PHE A 131 13.42 6.05 0.10
N THR A 132 13.29 4.76 0.40
CA THR A 132 14.27 3.99 1.19
C THR A 132 15.60 3.85 0.47
N GLU A 133 16.69 3.92 1.24
CA GLU A 133 18.05 3.68 0.79
C GLU A 133 18.69 2.56 1.63
N PRO A 134 19.82 1.95 1.19
CA PRO A 134 20.47 0.89 1.95
C PRO A 134 20.76 1.23 3.41
N HIS A 135 21.00 2.51 3.70
CA HIS A 135 21.32 3.01 5.06
C HIS A 135 20.21 3.88 5.67
N ALA A 136 19.11 4.14 4.97
CA ALA A 136 18.04 5.03 5.39
C ALA A 136 16.66 4.38 5.20
N GLY A 137 16.26 3.54 6.14
CA GLY A 137 14.94 2.91 6.20
C GLY A 137 14.03 3.58 7.23
N ALA A 138 14.01 3.10 8.47
CA ALA A 138 13.22 3.70 9.56
C ALA A 138 13.64 5.16 9.84
N ASP A 139 14.93 5.46 9.68
CA ASP A 139 15.47 6.80 9.71
C ASP A 139 15.56 7.43 8.30
N LEU A 140 14.40 7.54 7.65
CA LEU A 140 14.29 8.02 6.27
C LEU A 140 14.93 9.38 6.05
N ALA A 141 14.87 10.27 7.04
CA ALA A 141 15.46 11.60 6.93
C ALA A 141 17.01 11.60 6.83
N SER A 142 17.65 10.44 6.98
CA SER A 142 19.09 10.26 6.74
C SER A 142 19.44 9.91 5.29
N LEU A 143 18.48 10.00 4.36
CA LEU A 143 18.69 9.74 2.94
C LEU A 143 19.80 10.61 2.34
N ARG A 144 20.53 10.04 1.37
CA ARG A 144 21.72 10.62 0.72
C ARG A 144 21.62 10.75 -0.80
N CYS A 145 20.64 10.09 -1.43
CA CYS A 145 20.37 10.31 -2.84
C CYS A 145 20.24 11.81 -3.07
N SER A 146 21.11 12.39 -3.86
CA SER A 146 21.25 13.85 -4.00
C SER A 146 20.55 14.33 -5.26
N ALA A 147 20.04 15.55 -5.20
CA ALA A 147 19.59 16.32 -6.35
C ALA A 147 20.24 17.70 -6.27
N VAL A 148 21.21 17.93 -7.14
CA VAL A 148 21.99 19.18 -7.17
C VAL A 148 21.48 20.06 -8.29
N ARG A 149 21.14 21.32 -7.97
CA ARG A 149 20.65 22.27 -8.97
C ARG A 149 21.76 22.63 -9.97
N ASP A 150 21.43 22.64 -11.25
CA ASP A 150 22.27 23.01 -12.37
C ASP A 150 21.43 23.84 -13.38
N GLY A 151 21.38 25.16 -13.17
CA GLY A 151 20.48 26.05 -13.90
C GLY A 151 19.00 25.79 -13.57
N GLU A 152 18.21 25.52 -14.60
CA GLU A 152 16.78 25.16 -14.49
C GLU A 152 16.58 23.67 -14.24
N ASP A 153 17.66 22.87 -14.20
CA ASP A 153 17.62 21.43 -13.98
C ASP A 153 18.11 21.03 -12.59
N PHE A 154 17.81 19.79 -12.22
CA PHE A 154 18.46 19.08 -11.13
C PHE A 154 19.18 17.85 -11.66
N VAL A 155 20.39 17.60 -11.17
CA VAL A 155 21.18 16.40 -11.45
C VAL A 155 21.08 15.47 -10.25
N ILE A 156 20.46 14.31 -10.46
CA ILE A 156 20.16 13.34 -9.42
C ILE A 156 21.18 12.20 -9.45
N ASN A 157 21.76 11.89 -8.29
CA ASN A 157 22.70 10.80 -8.09
C ASN A 157 22.41 10.03 -6.81
N GLY A 158 22.42 8.69 -6.89
CA GLY A 158 22.24 7.83 -5.73
C GLY A 158 21.56 6.50 -6.01
N GLN A 159 21.08 5.87 -4.94
CA GLN A 159 20.42 4.57 -4.99
C GLN A 159 19.20 4.55 -4.09
N LYS A 160 18.14 3.90 -4.56
CA LYS A 160 16.95 3.56 -3.76
C LYS A 160 16.78 2.06 -3.68
N MET A 161 16.27 1.57 -2.53
CA MET A 161 15.93 0.18 -2.29
C MET A 161 14.45 0.00 -2.04
N TYR A 162 13.99 -1.22 -2.27
CA TYR A 162 12.58 -1.60 -2.10
C TYR A 162 11.63 -0.72 -2.90
N THR A 163 12.07 -0.28 -4.08
CA THR A 163 11.26 0.49 -5.03
C THR A 163 10.31 -0.47 -5.72
N THR A 164 9.22 -0.81 -5.02
CA THR A 164 8.23 -1.76 -5.53
C THR A 164 7.66 -1.27 -6.85
N ALA A 165 7.64 -2.17 -7.83
CA ALA A 165 7.11 -1.93 -9.16
C ALA A 165 7.91 -0.97 -10.05
N ALA A 166 9.10 -0.56 -9.69
CA ALA A 166 9.93 0.31 -10.54
C ALA A 166 10.12 -0.23 -11.98
N HIS A 167 10.15 -1.55 -12.15
CA HIS A 167 10.27 -2.21 -13.46
C HIS A 167 9.07 -2.00 -14.40
N SER A 168 7.94 -1.53 -13.88
CA SER A 168 6.67 -1.38 -14.64
C SER A 168 5.95 -0.06 -14.39
N ALA A 169 6.42 0.76 -13.45
CA ALA A 169 5.88 2.09 -13.22
C ALA A 169 6.31 3.04 -14.35
N THR A 170 5.43 3.95 -14.72
CA THR A 170 5.74 4.99 -15.70
C THR A 170 6.53 6.14 -15.09
N HIS A 171 6.29 6.44 -13.82
CA HIS A 171 6.90 7.57 -13.11
C HIS A 171 7.42 7.15 -11.74
N ILE A 172 8.39 7.89 -11.25
CA ILE A 172 8.86 7.79 -9.87
C ILE A 172 8.43 9.00 -9.06
N TYR A 173 8.02 8.75 -7.82
CA TYR A 173 7.85 9.74 -6.77
C TYR A 173 9.06 9.62 -5.85
N LEU A 174 10.06 10.50 -6.07
CA LEU A 174 11.39 10.42 -5.50
C LEU A 174 11.61 11.43 -4.39
N MET A 175 12.16 10.98 -3.27
CA MET A 175 12.69 11.82 -2.20
C MET A 175 14.21 11.92 -2.33
N ALA A 176 14.74 13.13 -2.47
CA ALA A 176 16.18 13.36 -2.63
C ALA A 176 16.68 14.51 -1.75
N ARG A 177 17.99 14.53 -1.47
CA ARG A 177 18.69 15.56 -0.70
C ARG A 177 19.12 16.69 -1.61
N THR A 178 18.51 17.86 -1.47
CA THR A 178 18.84 19.08 -2.22
C THR A 178 19.80 20.00 -1.46
N ASP A 179 19.79 19.95 -0.12
CA ASP A 179 20.75 20.66 0.73
C ASP A 179 21.37 19.70 1.76
N ARG A 180 22.69 19.49 1.65
CA ARG A 180 23.45 18.55 2.51
C ARG A 180 23.81 19.15 3.87
N ASP A 181 23.85 20.48 3.96
CA ASP A 181 24.27 21.21 5.16
C ASP A 181 23.07 21.55 6.06
N ALA A 182 21.86 21.40 5.55
CA ALA A 182 20.64 21.63 6.29
C ALA A 182 20.41 20.60 7.41
N LYS A 183 19.57 20.98 8.38
CA LYS A 183 19.11 20.05 9.41
C LYS A 183 18.43 18.83 8.77
N LYS A 184 18.46 17.69 9.48
CA LYS A 184 18.07 16.37 8.99
C LYS A 184 16.76 16.30 8.20
N HIS A 185 15.71 17.00 8.63
CA HIS A 185 14.40 17.03 7.96
C HIS A 185 14.26 18.18 6.96
N ASP A 186 15.15 19.16 7.03
CA ASP A 186 15.26 20.22 6.05
C ASP A 186 16.25 19.80 4.96
N GLY A 187 16.22 20.44 3.81
CA GLY A 187 17.11 20.12 2.68
C GLY A 187 16.73 18.82 1.95
N ILE A 188 15.50 18.33 2.11
CA ILE A 188 14.92 17.24 1.34
C ILE A 188 13.86 17.81 0.42
N SER A 189 13.88 17.38 -0.84
CA SER A 189 12.89 17.73 -1.86
C SER A 189 12.24 16.49 -2.45
N ILE A 190 11.09 16.68 -3.09
CA ILE A 190 10.37 15.63 -3.78
C ILE A 190 10.31 15.94 -5.26
N PHE A 191 10.55 14.93 -6.07
CA PHE A 191 10.52 15.00 -7.52
C PHE A 191 9.57 13.97 -8.08
N ILE A 192 8.87 14.32 -9.17
CA ILE A 192 8.06 13.42 -9.96
C ILE A 192 8.52 13.51 -11.40
N PHE A 193 8.99 12.40 -11.96
CA PHE A 193 9.47 12.33 -13.34
C PHE A 193 9.33 10.94 -13.92
N PRO A 194 9.35 10.80 -15.27
CA PRO A 194 9.26 9.50 -15.95
C PRO A 194 10.42 8.56 -15.61
N MET A 195 10.16 7.25 -15.63
CA MET A 195 11.16 6.22 -15.36
C MET A 195 12.09 5.92 -16.54
N ASP A 196 11.81 6.46 -17.72
CA ASP A 196 12.61 6.30 -18.95
C ASP A 196 13.64 7.43 -19.16
N VAL A 197 13.79 8.34 -18.17
CA VAL A 197 14.85 9.36 -18.22
C VAL A 197 16.23 8.69 -18.20
N PRO A 198 17.16 9.12 -19.10
CA PRO A 198 18.50 8.56 -19.14
C PRO A 198 19.24 8.61 -17.81
N GLY A 199 20.00 7.55 -17.48
CA GLY A 199 20.74 7.44 -16.23
C GLY A 199 20.01 6.66 -15.13
N ILE A 200 18.75 6.22 -15.36
CA ILE A 200 18.02 5.36 -14.43
C ILE A 200 18.29 3.89 -14.77
N THR A 201 18.70 3.12 -13.77
CA THR A 201 18.83 1.67 -13.86
C THR A 201 17.97 1.00 -12.81
N VAL A 202 17.10 0.09 -13.22
CA VAL A 202 16.25 -0.71 -12.34
C VAL A 202 16.76 -2.13 -12.30
N ARG A 203 16.98 -2.67 -11.09
CA ARG A 203 17.39 -4.07 -10.90
C ARG A 203 16.41 -4.80 -10.00
N PRO A 204 16.01 -6.03 -10.31
CA PRO A 204 15.15 -6.82 -9.46
C PRO A 204 15.85 -7.12 -8.12
N LEU A 205 15.12 -6.94 -7.02
CA LEU A 205 15.55 -7.31 -5.69
C LEU A 205 14.73 -8.52 -5.22
N TRP A 206 15.36 -9.66 -5.13
CA TRP A 206 14.72 -10.89 -4.67
C TRP A 206 14.51 -10.85 -3.16
N THR A 207 13.32 -11.23 -2.74
CA THR A 207 12.91 -11.22 -1.33
C THR A 207 12.45 -12.60 -0.90
N ILE A 208 12.22 -12.80 0.39
CA ILE A 208 11.70 -14.05 0.95
C ILE A 208 10.34 -14.47 0.35
N GLN A 209 9.60 -13.54 -0.24
CA GLN A 209 8.32 -13.81 -0.89
C GLN A 209 8.48 -14.47 -2.27
N ASN A 210 9.67 -14.44 -2.84
CA ASN A 210 9.91 -15.05 -4.14
C ASN A 210 10.21 -16.55 -3.98
N ASN A 211 9.43 -17.39 -4.65
CA ASN A 211 9.73 -18.80 -4.75
C ASN A 211 10.74 -19.03 -5.89
N PRO A 212 11.97 -19.47 -5.61
CA PRO A 212 13.00 -19.64 -6.63
C PRO A 212 12.67 -20.75 -7.66
N THR A 213 11.73 -21.63 -7.35
CA THR A 213 11.29 -22.70 -8.25
C THR A 213 10.03 -22.35 -9.04
N ALA A 214 9.38 -21.23 -8.76
CA ALA A 214 8.21 -20.80 -9.49
C ALA A 214 8.61 -20.28 -10.88
N PRO A 215 7.79 -20.51 -11.93
CA PRO A 215 8.03 -19.96 -13.25
C PRO A 215 8.15 -18.42 -13.21
N LEU A 216 9.07 -17.87 -13.99
CA LEU A 216 9.19 -16.42 -14.16
C LEU A 216 7.87 -15.87 -14.73
N GLY A 217 7.44 -14.74 -14.20
CA GLY A 217 6.18 -14.10 -14.58
C GLY A 217 4.99 -14.48 -13.72
N THR A 218 5.10 -15.51 -12.88
CA THR A 218 4.07 -15.83 -11.88
C THR A 218 4.21 -14.93 -10.64
N THR A 219 3.19 -14.90 -9.80
CA THR A 219 3.19 -14.15 -8.54
C THR A 219 4.39 -14.46 -7.65
N TYR A 220 4.81 -15.72 -7.62
CA TYR A 220 5.88 -16.20 -6.76
C TYR A 220 7.26 -16.18 -7.41
N GLY A 221 7.34 -16.13 -8.75
CA GLY A 221 8.58 -16.20 -9.51
C GLY A 221 9.09 -14.86 -10.04
N ALA A 222 8.32 -13.78 -9.97
CA ALA A 222 8.72 -12.46 -10.44
C ALA A 222 9.12 -11.54 -9.28
N ALA A 223 10.30 -10.94 -9.35
CA ALA A 223 10.71 -9.94 -8.38
C ALA A 223 9.92 -8.66 -8.58
N ARG A 224 9.03 -8.35 -7.63
CA ARG A 224 8.22 -7.12 -7.63
C ARG A 224 8.94 -5.93 -7.02
N THR A 225 9.87 -6.20 -6.11
CA THR A 225 10.69 -5.23 -5.41
C THR A 225 11.96 -4.99 -6.21
N ASN A 226 12.42 -3.77 -6.28
CA ASN A 226 13.57 -3.40 -7.08
C ASN A 226 14.53 -2.50 -6.30
N GLU A 227 15.79 -2.49 -6.75
CA GLU A 227 16.75 -1.42 -6.52
C GLU A 227 16.70 -0.48 -7.73
N THR A 228 16.81 0.81 -7.46
CA THR A 228 16.83 1.84 -8.51
C THR A 228 18.06 2.71 -8.32
N PHE A 229 18.88 2.81 -9.36
CA PHE A 229 20.11 3.58 -9.38
C PHE A 229 19.92 4.81 -10.26
N PHE A 230 20.47 5.93 -9.82
CA PHE A 230 20.47 7.22 -10.52
C PHE A 230 21.92 7.62 -10.75
N ASP A 231 22.30 7.75 -12.01
CA ASP A 231 23.63 8.18 -12.45
C ASP A 231 23.49 9.39 -13.36
N ASN A 232 23.75 10.58 -12.80
CA ASN A 232 23.62 11.88 -13.47
C ASN A 232 22.26 12.07 -14.16
N VAL A 233 21.18 11.61 -13.52
CA VAL A 233 19.81 11.76 -14.03
C VAL A 233 19.44 13.23 -13.99
N ARG A 234 19.21 13.83 -15.17
CA ARG A 234 18.87 15.24 -15.33
C ARG A 234 17.37 15.41 -15.48
N VAL A 235 16.76 16.20 -14.63
CA VAL A 235 15.33 16.53 -14.64
C VAL A 235 15.13 18.04 -14.50
N HIS A 236 14.17 18.58 -15.24
CA HIS A 236 13.81 20.00 -15.19
C HIS A 236 13.15 20.35 -13.84
N GLU A 237 13.29 21.61 -13.39
CA GLU A 237 12.74 22.04 -12.10
C GLU A 237 11.21 21.91 -12.00
N SER A 238 10.49 21.84 -13.11
CA SER A 238 9.04 21.54 -13.12
C SER A 238 8.70 20.15 -12.58
N CYS A 239 9.69 19.25 -12.44
CA CYS A 239 9.55 17.96 -11.79
C CYS A 239 9.56 18.03 -10.25
N LEU A 240 9.94 19.19 -9.69
CA LEU A 240 9.92 19.44 -8.25
C LEU A 240 8.47 19.56 -7.76
N LEU A 241 8.10 18.77 -6.76
CA LEU A 241 6.79 18.84 -6.13
C LEU A 241 6.85 19.71 -4.85
N GLY A 242 6.14 20.80 -4.86
CA GLY A 242 6.18 21.81 -3.79
C GLY A 242 7.46 22.65 -3.82
N GLU A 243 7.90 23.12 -2.66
CA GLU A 243 9.07 23.98 -2.52
C GLU A 243 10.36 23.18 -2.33
N GLU A 244 11.46 23.64 -2.91
CA GLU A 244 12.79 23.08 -2.67
C GLU A 244 13.13 23.08 -1.18
N ASN A 245 13.73 22.00 -0.70
CA ASN A 245 14.10 21.79 0.71
C ASN A 245 12.93 21.63 1.69
N LYS A 246 11.66 21.55 1.21
CA LYS A 246 10.45 21.37 2.02
C LYS A 246 9.75 20.01 1.78
N GLY A 247 10.35 19.15 1.00
CA GLY A 247 9.77 17.85 0.60
C GLY A 247 9.49 16.90 1.74
N TRP A 248 10.18 17.01 2.89
CA TRP A 248 9.86 16.18 4.07
C TRP A 248 8.41 16.34 4.53
N ARG A 249 7.91 17.57 4.59
CA ARG A 249 6.53 17.85 5.00
C ARG A 249 5.53 17.29 3.99
N VAL A 250 5.81 17.45 2.71
CA VAL A 250 4.98 16.95 1.61
C VAL A 250 4.91 15.42 1.65
N GLY A 251 6.07 14.75 1.76
CA GLY A 251 6.14 13.29 1.85
C GLY A 251 5.47 12.72 3.10
N ALA A 252 5.65 13.37 4.26
CA ALA A 252 5.01 12.95 5.51
C ALA A 252 3.48 13.04 5.43
N MET A 253 2.94 14.07 4.78
CA MET A 253 1.51 14.25 4.56
C MET A 253 0.96 13.16 3.63
N GLY A 254 1.61 12.91 2.49
CA GLY A 254 1.23 11.84 1.57
C GLY A 254 1.20 10.47 2.26
N LEU A 255 2.24 10.16 3.05
CA LEU A 255 2.30 8.92 3.83
C LEU A 255 1.22 8.82 4.92
N ASN A 256 0.80 9.92 5.54
CA ASN A 256 -0.27 9.88 6.55
C ASN A 256 -1.62 9.56 5.91
N LEU A 257 -1.92 10.16 4.77
CA LEU A 257 -3.16 9.89 4.03
C LEU A 257 -3.18 8.48 3.43
N ASP A 258 -2.03 7.97 2.97
CA ASP A 258 -1.88 6.59 2.47
C ASP A 258 -2.10 5.52 3.56
N ARG A 259 -2.03 5.90 4.84
CA ARG A 259 -2.31 5.00 5.97
C ARG A 259 -3.78 4.81 6.24
N VAL A 260 -4.65 5.61 5.64
CA VAL A 260 -6.11 5.51 5.77
C VAL A 260 -6.67 4.87 4.53
N GLY A 261 -7.28 3.70 4.66
CA GLY A 261 -7.89 3.02 3.51
C GLY A 261 -8.22 1.56 3.79
N ALA A 262 -9.14 1.03 3.00
CA ALA A 262 -9.66 -0.31 3.14
C ALA A 262 -8.59 -1.41 3.01
N TRP A 263 -7.60 -1.20 2.15
CA TRP A 263 -6.61 -2.20 1.76
C TRP A 263 -5.79 -2.78 2.91
N ARG A 264 -5.61 -2.04 4.02
CA ARG A 264 -4.78 -2.52 5.13
C ARG A 264 -5.43 -3.63 5.93
N TYR A 265 -6.67 -3.45 6.33
CA TYR A 265 -7.37 -4.47 7.12
C TYR A 265 -7.98 -5.55 6.25
N LEU A 266 -8.28 -5.27 4.99
CA LEU A 266 -8.90 -6.24 4.08
C LEU A 266 -7.98 -7.42 3.77
N ILE A 267 -6.67 -7.22 3.74
CA ILE A 267 -5.71 -8.33 3.66
C ILE A 267 -5.92 -9.30 4.83
N SER A 268 -6.15 -8.79 6.02
CA SER A 268 -6.41 -9.60 7.20
C SER A 268 -7.79 -10.26 7.15
N VAL A 269 -8.82 -9.53 6.76
CA VAL A 269 -10.18 -10.07 6.60
C VAL A 269 -10.22 -11.16 5.53
N SER A 270 -9.56 -10.97 4.39
CA SER A 270 -9.47 -11.98 3.33
C SER A 270 -8.82 -13.27 3.84
N ARG A 271 -7.74 -13.17 4.60
CA ARG A 271 -7.09 -14.36 5.21
C ARG A 271 -7.98 -15.06 6.22
N ASP A 272 -8.77 -14.33 7.01
CA ASP A 272 -9.77 -14.93 7.91
C ASP A 272 -10.85 -15.66 7.12
N GLU A 273 -11.32 -15.09 6.00
CA GLU A 273 -12.31 -15.71 5.13
C GLU A 273 -11.75 -16.98 4.47
N ASP A 274 -10.49 -16.96 4.00
CA ASP A 274 -9.81 -18.12 3.41
C ASP A 274 -9.73 -19.28 4.40
N ILE A 275 -9.29 -19.01 5.65
CA ILE A 275 -9.19 -20.08 6.66
C ILE A 275 -10.56 -20.58 7.10
N VAL A 276 -11.57 -19.72 7.16
CA VAL A 276 -12.96 -20.12 7.44
C VAL A 276 -13.48 -21.06 6.35
N ASN A 277 -13.26 -20.73 5.09
CA ASN A 277 -13.65 -21.53 3.95
C ASN A 277 -12.92 -22.87 3.95
N TRP A 278 -11.61 -22.88 4.19
CA TRP A 278 -10.84 -24.10 4.31
C TRP A 278 -11.36 -24.99 5.44
N VAL A 279 -11.59 -24.47 6.63
CA VAL A 279 -12.09 -25.20 7.81
C VAL A 279 -13.46 -25.80 7.55
N LYS A 280 -14.35 -25.08 6.85
CA LYS A 280 -15.71 -25.56 6.52
C LYS A 280 -15.71 -26.68 5.49
N ASN A 281 -14.82 -26.61 4.51
CA ASN A 281 -14.84 -27.45 3.33
C ASN A 281 -13.94 -28.69 3.44
N ASN A 282 -13.15 -28.81 4.50
CA ASN A 282 -12.20 -29.91 4.66
C ASN A 282 -12.60 -30.85 5.81
N GLN A 283 -12.42 -32.13 5.55
CA GLN A 283 -12.63 -33.24 6.50
C GLN A 283 -11.52 -34.27 6.31
N PHE A 284 -10.99 -34.80 7.40
CA PHE A 284 -9.91 -35.81 7.40
C PHE A 284 -10.38 -37.06 8.13
N GLY A 285 -10.97 -38.01 7.40
CA GLY A 285 -11.66 -39.14 7.99
C GLY A 285 -12.79 -38.67 8.89
N ASP A 286 -12.78 -39.09 10.16
CA ASP A 286 -13.77 -38.63 11.16
C ASP A 286 -13.49 -37.27 11.78
N TYR A 287 -12.33 -36.70 11.51
CA TYR A 287 -11.94 -35.39 12.02
C TYR A 287 -12.41 -34.25 11.10
N SER A 288 -13.20 -33.35 11.64
CA SER A 288 -13.63 -32.14 10.97
C SER A 288 -13.06 -30.90 11.72
N PRO A 289 -12.21 -30.08 11.10
CA PRO A 289 -11.72 -28.86 11.71
C PRO A 289 -12.86 -27.93 12.15
N ALA A 290 -13.96 -27.89 11.40
CA ALA A 290 -15.13 -27.07 11.73
C ALA A 290 -15.83 -27.49 13.02
N LYS A 291 -15.64 -28.73 13.49
CA LYS A 291 -16.19 -29.23 14.77
C LYS A 291 -15.21 -29.06 15.94
N ASN A 292 -13.96 -28.70 15.68
CA ASN A 292 -12.98 -28.51 16.73
C ASN A 292 -13.21 -27.15 17.45
N PRO A 293 -13.55 -27.15 18.77
CA PRO A 293 -13.88 -25.92 19.48
C PRO A 293 -12.69 -24.95 19.57
N ALA A 294 -11.46 -25.44 19.69
CA ALA A 294 -10.27 -24.59 19.76
C ALA A 294 -10.00 -23.83 18.44
N ILE A 295 -10.25 -24.49 17.29
CA ILE A 295 -10.14 -23.85 15.98
C ILE A 295 -11.22 -22.78 15.82
N ARG A 296 -12.47 -23.12 16.18
CA ARG A 296 -13.61 -22.20 16.10
C ARG A 296 -13.39 -20.94 16.96
N ASP A 297 -12.92 -21.15 18.18
CA ASP A 297 -12.65 -20.06 19.13
C ASP A 297 -11.55 -19.14 18.61
N LYS A 298 -10.45 -19.71 18.12
CA LYS A 298 -9.36 -18.93 17.54
C LYS A 298 -9.78 -18.13 16.29
N ILE A 299 -10.59 -18.71 15.41
CA ILE A 299 -11.13 -18.00 14.23
C ILE A 299 -12.04 -16.86 14.69
N ALA A 300 -12.89 -17.07 15.69
CA ALA A 300 -13.76 -16.04 16.20
C ALA A 300 -12.96 -14.86 16.82
N GLU A 301 -11.89 -15.15 17.56
CA GLU A 301 -10.96 -14.14 18.07
C GLU A 301 -10.35 -13.29 16.95
N LEU A 302 -9.78 -13.95 15.94
CA LEU A 302 -9.16 -13.28 14.79
C LEU A 302 -10.16 -12.43 14.00
N TRP A 303 -11.37 -12.93 13.81
CA TRP A 303 -12.43 -12.17 13.17
C TRP A 303 -12.80 -10.90 13.94
N VAL A 304 -12.92 -10.98 15.27
CA VAL A 304 -13.17 -9.80 16.10
C VAL A 304 -12.05 -8.78 15.95
N GLU A 305 -10.79 -9.21 15.97
CA GLU A 305 -9.64 -8.32 15.77
C GLU A 305 -9.64 -7.64 14.39
N ALA A 306 -10.05 -8.36 13.32
CA ALA A 306 -10.21 -7.80 11.99
C ALA A 306 -11.31 -6.71 11.95
N GLN A 307 -12.44 -6.95 12.62
CA GLN A 307 -13.52 -5.95 12.72
C GLN A 307 -13.08 -4.72 13.53
N VAL A 308 -12.27 -4.88 14.58
CA VAL A 308 -11.68 -3.73 15.29
C VAL A 308 -10.84 -2.88 14.33
N CYS A 309 -9.99 -3.49 13.50
CA CYS A 309 -9.22 -2.75 12.51
C CYS A 309 -10.12 -2.00 11.52
N ARG A 310 -11.18 -2.64 11.03
CA ARG A 310 -12.18 -2.00 10.16
C ARG A 310 -12.81 -0.76 10.81
N LEU A 311 -13.22 -0.87 12.06
CA LEU A 311 -13.80 0.26 12.81
C LEU A 311 -12.78 1.39 13.04
N MET A 312 -11.51 1.07 13.26
CA MET A 312 -10.43 2.07 13.33
C MET A 312 -10.31 2.84 12.01
N THR A 313 -10.32 2.13 10.86
CA THR A 313 -10.30 2.77 9.54
C THR A 313 -11.52 3.66 9.31
N MET A 314 -12.72 3.19 9.63
CA MET A 314 -13.95 4.00 9.51
C MET A 314 -13.90 5.27 10.40
N ARG A 315 -13.36 5.14 11.60
CA ARG A 315 -13.13 6.30 12.49
C ARG A 315 -12.17 7.31 11.84
N SER A 316 -11.03 6.84 11.32
CA SER A 316 -10.04 7.69 10.65
C SER A 316 -10.64 8.41 9.46
N MET A 317 -11.43 7.71 8.64
CA MET A 317 -12.13 8.31 7.50
C MET A 317 -13.13 9.38 7.94
N SER A 318 -13.89 9.14 8.99
CA SER A 318 -14.82 10.12 9.54
C SER A 318 -14.12 11.39 10.05
N ILE A 319 -12.91 11.26 10.60
CA ILE A 319 -12.08 12.40 11.04
C ILE A 319 -11.65 13.23 9.83
N VAL A 320 -11.10 12.56 8.82
CA VAL A 320 -10.61 13.22 7.59
C VAL A 320 -11.77 13.89 6.82
N GLU A 321 -12.93 13.24 6.72
CA GLU A 321 -14.11 13.76 6.03
C GLU A 321 -14.67 15.04 6.68
N ARG A 322 -14.62 15.13 8.00
CA ARG A 322 -15.04 16.33 8.73
C ARG A 322 -14.00 17.45 8.69
N GLY A 323 -12.79 17.21 8.15
CA GLY A 323 -11.68 18.15 8.21
C GLY A 323 -11.08 18.32 9.61
N ASP A 324 -11.35 17.37 10.53
CA ASP A 324 -10.77 17.37 11.86
C ASP A 324 -9.26 17.03 11.79
N GLU A 325 -8.53 17.38 12.85
CA GLU A 325 -7.11 17.10 12.95
C GLU A 325 -6.83 15.59 12.97
N PHE A 326 -6.05 15.12 12.00
CA PHE A 326 -5.65 13.71 11.85
C PHE A 326 -4.18 13.55 12.25
N THR A 327 -3.91 13.00 13.43
CA THR A 327 -2.57 13.03 14.04
C THR A 327 -1.92 11.68 14.22
N TYR A 328 -2.58 10.74 14.90
CA TYR A 328 -2.02 9.43 15.29
C TYR A 328 -2.85 8.24 14.81
N GLU A 329 -4.06 8.46 14.35
CA GLU A 329 -5.04 7.43 14.03
C GLU A 329 -4.51 6.47 12.95
N GLY A 330 -3.99 7.00 11.84
CA GLY A 330 -3.36 6.17 10.81
C GLY A 330 -2.12 5.41 11.31
N SER A 331 -1.43 5.94 12.31
CA SER A 331 -0.33 5.22 12.98
C SER A 331 -0.85 4.07 13.84
N ALA A 332 -1.98 4.24 14.52
CA ALA A 332 -2.61 3.19 15.31
C ALA A 332 -3.09 2.03 14.41
N GLU A 333 -3.75 2.34 13.29
CA GLU A 333 -4.13 1.35 12.28
C GLU A 333 -2.91 0.61 11.73
N LYS A 334 -1.82 1.35 11.44
CA LYS A 334 -0.57 0.80 10.94
C LYS A 334 0.18 -0.06 11.96
N VAL A 335 -0.14 0.00 13.23
CA VAL A 335 0.30 -0.96 14.25
C VAL A 335 -0.61 -2.18 14.27
N TRP A 336 -1.92 -1.97 14.36
CA TRP A 336 -2.89 -3.04 14.58
C TRP A 336 -2.97 -4.03 13.41
N ALA A 337 -3.17 -3.53 12.18
CA ALA A 337 -3.40 -4.40 11.03
C ALA A 337 -2.21 -5.33 10.71
N PRO A 338 -0.93 -4.88 10.66
CA PRO A 338 0.19 -5.79 10.44
C PRO A 338 0.38 -6.82 11.53
N GLU A 339 0.20 -6.44 12.79
CA GLU A 339 0.34 -7.37 13.91
C GLU A 339 -0.78 -8.41 13.94
N HIS A 340 -2.00 -8.00 13.61
CA HIS A 340 -3.09 -8.92 13.36
C HIS A 340 -2.77 -9.89 12.21
N GLY A 341 -2.23 -9.39 11.09
CA GLY A 341 -1.79 -10.23 9.97
C GLY A 341 -0.75 -11.29 10.35
N VAL A 342 0.16 -10.98 11.27
CA VAL A 342 1.11 -11.98 11.82
C VAL A 342 0.37 -13.00 12.67
N ARG A 343 -0.50 -12.57 13.61
CA ARG A 343 -1.30 -13.50 14.45
C ARG A 343 -2.17 -14.45 13.64
N ILE A 344 -2.78 -13.97 12.55
CA ILE A 344 -3.54 -14.84 11.62
C ILE A 344 -2.63 -15.91 11.02
N THR A 345 -1.50 -15.52 10.46
CA THR A 345 -0.59 -16.49 9.81
C THR A 345 -0.01 -17.50 10.79
N GLU A 346 0.28 -17.09 12.02
CA GLU A 346 0.69 -18.01 13.10
C GLU A 346 -0.43 -19.00 13.45
N ALA A 347 -1.66 -18.51 13.61
CA ALA A 347 -2.81 -19.38 13.92
C ALA A 347 -3.10 -20.37 12.77
N ILE A 348 -3.07 -19.90 11.53
CA ILE A 348 -3.23 -20.77 10.35
C ILE A 348 -2.14 -21.85 10.32
N THR A 349 -0.88 -21.46 10.57
CA THR A 349 0.24 -22.40 10.62
C THR A 349 0.03 -23.48 11.69
N GLN A 350 -0.48 -23.10 12.86
CA GLN A 350 -0.81 -24.06 13.92
C GLN A 350 -1.95 -25.00 13.53
N MET A 351 -2.99 -24.50 12.84
CA MET A 351 -4.14 -25.28 12.41
C MET A 351 -3.79 -26.29 11.30
N LEU A 352 -2.95 -25.88 10.36
CA LEU A 352 -2.57 -26.67 9.19
C LEU A 352 -1.34 -27.56 9.44
N GLY A 353 -0.55 -27.25 10.48
CA GLY A 353 0.68 -27.96 10.79
C GLY A 353 1.67 -27.91 9.61
N PRO A 354 2.34 -29.03 9.26
CA PRO A 354 3.34 -29.06 8.18
C PRO A 354 2.81 -28.64 6.81
N TYR A 355 1.52 -28.74 6.55
CA TYR A 355 0.93 -28.33 5.26
C TYR A 355 0.99 -26.84 5.03
N ALA A 356 1.05 -26.02 6.10
CA ALA A 356 1.18 -24.57 6.00
C ALA A 356 2.53 -24.11 5.40
N THR A 357 3.51 -25.02 5.30
CA THR A 357 4.85 -24.68 4.76
C THR A 357 5.03 -25.10 3.29
N LEU A 358 4.02 -25.72 2.70
CA LEU A 358 4.10 -26.19 1.32
C LEU A 358 3.81 -25.06 0.34
N LEU A 359 4.80 -24.76 -0.50
CA LEU A 359 4.72 -23.77 -1.55
C LEU A 359 3.97 -24.29 -2.78
N ASN A 360 3.59 -23.37 -3.67
CA ASN A 360 3.01 -23.72 -4.97
C ASN A 360 3.92 -24.72 -5.73
N GLY A 361 3.31 -25.58 -6.54
CA GLY A 361 3.99 -26.66 -7.22
C GLY A 361 4.19 -27.94 -6.38
N SER A 362 3.96 -27.90 -5.06
CA SER A 362 3.85 -29.11 -4.26
C SER A 362 2.48 -29.78 -4.48
N PRO A 363 2.40 -31.09 -4.77
CA PRO A 363 1.13 -31.77 -5.00
C PRO A 363 0.23 -31.86 -3.75
N ARG A 364 0.75 -31.46 -2.59
CA ARG A 364 0.03 -31.42 -1.32
C ARG A 364 -0.14 -30.00 -0.78
N ALA A 365 0.25 -28.98 -1.56
CA ALA A 365 0.04 -27.60 -1.17
C ALA A 365 -1.46 -27.28 -1.08
N ILE A 366 -1.88 -26.67 0.02
CA ILE A 366 -3.25 -26.22 0.21
C ILE A 366 -3.40 -24.90 -0.53
N ASP A 367 -4.46 -24.76 -1.33
CA ASP A 367 -4.79 -23.57 -2.11
C ASP A 367 -3.54 -23.00 -2.82
N ASN A 368 -2.87 -23.90 -3.56
CA ASN A 368 -1.66 -23.56 -4.33
C ASN A 368 -0.54 -22.90 -3.51
N GLY A 369 -0.46 -23.19 -2.20
CA GLY A 369 0.61 -22.69 -1.31
C GLY A 369 0.38 -21.27 -0.79
N ILE A 370 -0.84 -20.72 -0.88
CA ILE A 370 -1.15 -19.35 -0.43
C ILE A 370 -0.82 -19.13 1.05
N PHE A 371 -1.05 -20.13 1.91
CA PHE A 371 -0.78 -20.02 3.34
C PHE A 371 0.72 -19.89 3.63
N ALA A 372 1.58 -20.66 2.97
CA ALA A 372 3.02 -20.53 3.09
C ALA A 372 3.51 -19.16 2.60
N HIS A 373 2.97 -18.68 1.49
CA HIS A 373 3.26 -17.35 0.96
C HIS A 373 2.83 -16.25 1.93
N ASN A 374 1.65 -16.36 2.53
CA ASN A 374 1.14 -15.40 3.50
C ASN A 374 2.00 -15.33 4.76
N VAL A 375 2.54 -16.45 5.24
CA VAL A 375 3.50 -16.47 6.36
C VAL A 375 4.73 -15.65 6.01
N MET A 376 5.35 -15.89 4.84
CA MET A 376 6.53 -15.16 4.41
C MET A 376 6.26 -13.65 4.21
N GLY A 377 5.06 -13.30 3.73
CA GLY A 377 4.65 -11.91 3.49
C GLY A 377 4.20 -11.14 4.73
N SER A 378 3.77 -11.82 5.80
CA SER A 378 3.13 -11.18 6.96
C SER A 378 4.01 -10.15 7.67
N PHE A 379 5.31 -10.41 7.77
CA PHE A 379 6.26 -9.53 8.44
C PHE A 379 6.54 -8.22 7.69
N GLN A 380 6.43 -8.22 6.36
CA GLN A 380 6.72 -7.06 5.53
C GLN A 380 5.82 -5.88 5.90
N SER A 381 4.54 -6.13 6.11
CA SER A 381 3.58 -5.08 6.44
C SER A 381 3.89 -4.39 7.77
N GLY A 382 4.58 -5.04 8.69
CA GLY A 382 5.06 -4.45 9.94
C GLY A 382 6.28 -3.53 9.79
N ILE A 383 6.98 -3.60 8.65
CA ILE A 383 8.24 -2.89 8.41
C ILE A 383 8.06 -1.72 7.45
N ASN A 384 7.34 -1.92 6.34
CA ASN A 384 7.16 -0.93 5.29
C ASN A 384 6.28 0.26 5.74
N HIS A 385 6.28 1.38 5.01
CA HIS A 385 5.48 2.60 5.25
C HIS A 385 5.59 3.16 6.68
N GLY A 386 6.75 2.95 7.32
CA GLY A 386 7.01 3.21 8.73
C GLY A 386 6.77 1.97 9.58
N SER A 387 7.85 1.51 10.25
CA SER A 387 7.76 0.30 11.08
C SER A 387 6.77 0.47 12.23
N VAL A 388 6.22 -0.65 12.72
CA VAL A 388 5.29 -0.63 13.85
C VAL A 388 5.89 0.03 15.09
N GLN A 389 7.23 -0.03 15.28
CA GLN A 389 7.92 0.63 16.38
C GLN A 389 7.88 2.16 16.25
N VAL A 390 8.13 2.68 15.03
CA VAL A 390 8.01 4.12 14.73
C VAL A 390 6.56 4.58 14.89
N MET A 391 5.60 3.76 14.47
CA MET A 391 4.18 4.08 14.59
C MET A 391 3.73 4.11 16.07
N ARG A 392 4.21 3.18 16.89
CA ARG A 392 3.96 3.21 18.35
C ARG A 392 4.52 4.46 19.01
N ASP A 393 5.73 4.91 18.63
CA ASP A 393 6.30 6.18 19.11
C ASP A 393 5.41 7.38 18.72
N GLN A 394 4.85 7.38 17.51
CA GLN A 394 3.93 8.43 17.08
C GLN A 394 2.61 8.40 17.87
N VAL A 395 2.02 7.23 18.11
CA VAL A 395 0.81 7.09 18.95
C VAL A 395 1.10 7.56 20.37
N ALA A 396 2.21 7.15 20.96
CA ALA A 396 2.59 7.55 22.31
C ALA A 396 2.73 9.08 22.43
N ARG A 397 3.43 9.70 21.49
CA ARG A 397 3.69 11.16 21.58
C ARG A 397 2.54 12.01 21.14
N ARG A 398 1.88 11.68 20.02
CA ARG A 398 0.81 12.51 19.45
C ARG A 398 -0.56 12.17 20.03
N GLY A 399 -0.82 10.87 20.28
CA GLY A 399 -2.10 10.40 20.82
C GLY A 399 -2.20 10.50 22.33
N LEU A 400 -1.12 10.14 23.06
CA LEU A 400 -1.10 10.09 24.52
C LEU A 400 -0.34 11.23 25.18
N GLY A 401 0.27 12.14 24.40
CA GLY A 401 1.05 13.27 24.93
C GLY A 401 2.32 12.86 25.70
N MET A 402 2.83 11.66 25.47
CA MET A 402 4.03 11.18 26.15
C MET A 402 5.30 11.93 25.69
N PRO A 403 6.30 12.12 26.57
CA PRO A 403 7.55 12.79 26.19
C PRO A 403 8.31 11.99 25.13
N SER A 404 9.11 12.70 24.31
CA SER A 404 9.98 12.04 23.33
C SER A 404 11.02 11.17 24.05
N SER A 405 11.19 9.92 23.60
CA SER A 405 12.27 9.04 24.06
C SER A 405 13.65 9.50 23.56
N ARG A 406 13.73 10.37 22.57
CA ARG A 406 14.98 10.97 22.12
C ARG A 406 15.44 11.96 23.18
N LYS A 407 16.54 11.62 23.90
CA LYS A 407 17.23 12.58 24.75
C LYS A 407 17.57 13.81 23.91
N THR A 408 17.03 14.95 24.27
CA THR A 408 17.53 16.23 23.78
C THR A 408 18.98 16.34 24.29
N THR A 409 19.95 16.21 23.40
CA THR A 409 21.36 16.46 23.65
C THR A 409 21.61 17.95 23.98
N LYS A 410 20.98 18.45 25.03
CA LYS A 410 21.17 19.83 25.52
C LYS A 410 21.70 19.88 26.97
N GLU A 411 22.05 18.74 27.57
CA GLU A 411 22.61 18.68 28.93
C GLU A 411 24.03 18.09 28.99
N GLY A 412 24.83 18.33 27.95
CA GLY A 412 26.21 17.85 27.90
C GLY A 412 27.25 18.90 27.54
N ALA A 413 26.95 20.19 27.77
CA ALA A 413 27.92 21.26 27.65
C ALA A 413 27.80 22.18 28.88
N ARG A 414 28.32 21.71 29.99
CA ARG A 414 28.83 22.53 31.08
C ARG A 414 30.08 21.88 31.64
#